data_35257f7a73b6352efd88f9f5a23542a1
#
_entry.id   35257f7a73b6352efd88f9f5a23542a1
#
_cell.length_a   1.000
_cell.length_b   1.000
_cell.length_c   1.000
_cell.angle_alpha   90.00
_cell.angle_beta   90.00
_cell.angle_gamma   90.00
#
_symmetry.space_group_name_H-M   'P 1'
#
loop_
_entity.id
_entity.type
_entity.pdbx_description
1 polymer ?
#
loop_
_entity_poly.entity_id
_entity_poly.type
_entity_poly.pdbx_seq_one_letter_code
_entity_poly.pdbx_strand_id
1 'polypeptide(L)'
;MITNEDLLKEISEQELKELSDLNANGNLNQNVIDDALNDSISFCESFIILPNNPTPLLKKIIVDFTIYELRRKNGLVQDSDKELKKENEAYLLKMSTGRLLTNMEEKEKEKVKDTPKNFAFKHQNKKRVDFKGFR
;
A
#
# COMPACT_ATOMS: atom_id res chain seq x y z
N MET A 1 -0.28 -1.92 12.57
CA MET A 1 0.12 -1.25 11.34
C MET A 1 -1.02 -0.45 10.72
N ILE A 2 -2.05 -1.10 10.21
CA ILE A 2 -3.23 -0.41 9.69
C ILE A 2 -4.36 -0.54 10.69
N THR A 3 -5.01 0.58 11.01
CA THR A 3 -6.10 0.63 11.97
C THR A 3 -7.36 1.15 11.30
N ASN A 4 -8.48 1.08 12.01
CA ASN A 4 -9.73 1.65 11.50
C ASN A 4 -9.60 3.14 11.22
N GLU A 5 -8.75 3.84 11.98
CA GLU A 5 -8.51 5.27 11.75
C GLU A 5 -7.91 5.52 10.37
N ASP A 6 -7.05 4.63 9.91
CA ASP A 6 -6.47 4.75 8.57
C ASP A 6 -7.55 4.57 7.51
N LEU A 7 -8.48 3.66 7.73
CA LEU A 7 -9.60 3.45 6.80
C LEU A 7 -10.53 4.66 6.79
N LEU A 8 -10.73 5.28 7.95
CA LEU A 8 -11.62 6.43 8.08
C LEU A 8 -11.08 7.69 7.41
N LYS A 9 -9.81 7.69 6.99
CA LYS A 9 -9.27 8.78 6.18
C LYS A 9 -9.79 8.73 4.75
N GLU A 10 -10.22 7.55 4.29
CA GLU A 10 -10.67 7.36 2.92
C GLU A 10 -12.19 7.23 2.80
N ILE A 11 -12.85 6.67 3.81
CA ILE A 11 -14.30 6.48 3.80
C ILE A 11 -14.88 6.98 5.12
N SER A 12 -16.18 7.24 5.13
CA SER A 12 -16.86 7.70 6.34
C SER A 12 -17.05 6.56 7.33
N GLU A 13 -17.27 6.91 8.59
CA GLU A 13 -17.58 5.93 9.63
C GLU A 13 -18.85 5.14 9.29
N GLN A 14 -19.83 5.83 8.75
CA GLN A 14 -21.09 5.19 8.35
C GLN A 14 -20.86 4.17 7.24
N GLU A 15 -20.03 4.51 6.26
CA GLU A 15 -19.72 3.61 5.17
C GLU A 15 -18.94 2.38 5.67
N LEU A 16 -17.97 2.59 6.55
CA LEU A 16 -17.22 1.48 7.12
C LEU A 16 -18.13 0.53 7.89
N LYS A 17 -19.06 1.09 8.65
CA LYS A 17 -20.03 0.29 9.39
C LYS A 17 -20.89 -0.53 8.43
N GLU A 18 -21.41 0.10 7.38
CA GLU A 18 -22.26 -0.58 6.41
C GLU A 18 -21.50 -1.68 5.66
N LEU A 19 -20.27 -1.41 5.26
CA LEU A 19 -19.47 -2.39 4.51
C LEU A 19 -19.08 -3.59 5.38
N SER A 20 -18.90 -3.40 6.68
CA SER A 20 -18.53 -4.49 7.57
C SER A 20 -19.73 -5.29 8.08
N ASP A 21 -20.93 -4.73 7.97
CA ASP A 21 -22.15 -5.35 8.53
C ASP A 21 -22.79 -6.29 7.52
N LEU A 22 -22.11 -7.42 7.23
CA LEU A 22 -22.57 -8.37 6.23
C LEU A 22 -23.88 -9.08 6.63
N ASN A 23 -24.18 -9.13 7.92
CA ASN A 23 -25.39 -9.80 8.42
C ASN A 23 -26.53 -8.81 8.74
N ALA A 24 -26.36 -7.55 8.39
CA ALA A 24 -27.37 -6.50 8.58
C ALA A 24 -27.82 -6.36 10.05
N ASN A 25 -26.85 -6.43 10.98
CA ASN A 25 -27.11 -6.30 12.41
C ASN A 25 -27.13 -4.85 12.88
N GLY A 26 -26.78 -3.92 12.01
CA GLY A 26 -26.73 -2.50 12.35
C GLY A 26 -25.49 -2.07 13.13
N ASN A 27 -24.51 -2.95 13.27
CA ASN A 27 -23.28 -2.69 14.02
C ASN A 27 -22.05 -2.93 13.18
N LEU A 28 -20.98 -2.17 13.48
CA LEU A 28 -19.68 -2.40 12.85
C LEU A 28 -19.17 -3.79 13.25
N ASN A 29 -18.69 -4.54 12.28
CA ASN A 29 -18.15 -5.88 12.52
C ASN A 29 -16.63 -5.87 12.30
N GLN A 30 -15.89 -5.80 13.39
CA GLN A 30 -14.44 -5.72 13.32
C GLN A 30 -13.81 -6.97 12.68
N ASN A 31 -14.41 -8.14 12.86
CA ASN A 31 -13.89 -9.36 12.27
C ASN A 31 -13.89 -9.31 10.74
N VAL A 32 -14.93 -8.74 10.15
CA VAL A 32 -15.03 -8.58 8.71
C VAL A 32 -13.94 -7.62 8.22
N ILE A 33 -13.74 -6.53 8.96
CA ILE A 33 -12.69 -5.55 8.64
C ILE A 33 -11.32 -6.20 8.73
N ASP A 34 -11.06 -6.96 9.80
CA ASP A 34 -9.77 -7.64 9.99
C ASP A 34 -9.51 -8.66 8.90
N ASP A 35 -10.52 -9.40 8.48
CA ASP A 35 -10.39 -10.37 7.39
C ASP A 35 -10.04 -9.66 6.07
N ALA A 36 -10.71 -8.55 5.79
CA ALA A 36 -10.43 -7.77 4.58
C ALA A 36 -9.00 -7.21 4.62
N LEU A 37 -8.56 -6.76 5.79
CA LEU A 37 -7.21 -6.26 5.96
C LEU A 37 -6.18 -7.37 5.74
N ASN A 38 -6.43 -8.55 6.31
CA ASN A 38 -5.52 -9.69 6.12
C ASN A 38 -5.46 -10.13 4.66
N ASP A 39 -6.58 -10.11 3.95
CA ASP A 39 -6.61 -10.42 2.53
C ASP A 39 -5.78 -9.40 1.74
N SER A 40 -5.92 -8.14 2.10
CA SER A 40 -5.16 -7.06 1.47
C SER A 40 -3.65 -7.22 1.70
N ILE A 41 -3.27 -7.51 2.94
CA ILE A 41 -1.87 -7.73 3.29
C ILE A 41 -1.30 -8.91 2.52
N SER A 42 -2.05 -10.02 2.46
CA SER A 42 -1.62 -11.20 1.72
C SER A 42 -1.43 -10.90 0.24
N PHE A 43 -2.31 -10.09 -0.33
CA PHE A 43 -2.18 -9.68 -1.73
C PHE A 43 -0.91 -8.88 -1.95
N CYS A 44 -0.63 -7.92 -1.06
CA CYS A 44 0.60 -7.12 -1.15
C CYS A 44 1.84 -8.00 -1.00
N GLU A 45 1.78 -9.00 -0.11
CA GLU A 45 2.90 -9.90 0.12
C GLU A 45 3.20 -10.80 -1.07
N SER A 46 2.27 -10.92 -2.01
CA SER A 46 2.55 -11.64 -3.24
C SER A 46 3.49 -10.85 -4.17
N PHE A 47 3.69 -9.56 -3.90
CA PHE A 47 4.58 -8.71 -4.69
C PHE A 47 5.87 -8.36 -3.94
N ILE A 48 5.75 -8.10 -2.64
CA ILE A 48 6.86 -7.55 -1.84
C ILE A 48 6.87 -8.19 -0.44
N ILE A 49 7.99 -8.02 0.25
CA ILE A 49 8.07 -8.35 1.68
C ILE A 49 7.65 -7.09 2.44
N LEU A 50 6.62 -7.22 3.28
CA LEU A 50 6.12 -6.06 4.02
C LEU A 50 7.11 -5.66 5.11
N PRO A 51 7.53 -4.39 5.14
CA PRO A 51 8.43 -3.90 6.19
C PRO A 51 7.67 -3.60 7.47
N ASN A 52 8.41 -3.52 8.57
CA ASN A 52 7.81 -3.15 9.86
C ASN A 52 7.38 -1.69 9.90
N ASN A 53 8.03 -0.84 9.11
CA ASN A 53 7.75 0.59 9.08
C ASN A 53 7.48 1.03 7.63
N PRO A 54 6.30 0.73 7.09
CA PRO A 54 6.00 1.01 5.69
C PRO A 54 5.90 2.51 5.40
N THR A 55 6.19 2.87 4.15
CA THR A 55 6.04 4.26 3.69
C THR A 55 4.56 4.64 3.67
N PRO A 56 4.25 5.95 3.70
CA PRO A 56 2.86 6.39 3.59
C PRO A 56 2.16 5.89 2.33
N LEU A 57 2.87 5.81 1.21
CA LEU A 57 2.30 5.28 -0.03
C LEU A 57 1.90 3.82 0.13
N LEU A 58 2.77 3.00 0.72
CA LEU A 58 2.47 1.59 0.93
C LEU A 58 1.28 1.42 1.87
N LYS A 59 1.21 2.23 2.93
CA LYS A 59 0.06 2.21 3.84
C LYS A 59 -1.23 2.52 3.09
N LYS A 60 -1.20 3.54 2.23
CA LYS A 60 -2.37 3.93 1.45
C LYS A 60 -2.80 2.80 0.52
N ILE A 61 -1.85 2.13 -0.10
CA ILE A 61 -2.14 0.99 -0.98
C ILE A 61 -2.87 -0.11 -0.21
N ILE A 62 -2.38 -0.43 0.99
CA ILE A 62 -3.00 -1.45 1.83
C ILE A 62 -4.43 -1.04 2.21
N VAL A 63 -4.62 0.24 2.58
CA VAL A 63 -5.93 0.77 2.92
C VAL A 63 -6.88 0.66 1.72
N ASP A 64 -6.42 1.08 0.54
CA ASP A 64 -7.24 1.03 -0.66
C ASP A 64 -7.67 -0.40 -1.00
N PHE A 65 -6.76 -1.37 -0.89
CA PHE A 65 -7.10 -2.77 -1.12
C PHE A 65 -8.07 -3.30 -0.07
N THR A 66 -7.93 -2.87 1.18
CA THR A 66 -8.85 -3.28 2.25
C THR A 66 -10.26 -2.80 1.95
N ILE A 67 -10.38 -1.54 1.54
CA ILE A 67 -11.69 -0.97 1.16
C ILE A 67 -12.25 -1.70 -0.06
N TYR A 68 -11.38 -2.00 -1.03
CA TYR A 68 -11.79 -2.77 -2.22
C TYR A 68 -12.36 -4.13 -1.80
N GLU A 69 -11.70 -4.84 -0.88
CA GLU A 69 -12.16 -6.14 -0.42
C GLU A 69 -13.50 -6.04 0.32
N LEU A 70 -13.68 -5.00 1.12
CA LEU A 70 -14.95 -4.77 1.81
C LEU A 70 -16.08 -4.52 0.81
N ARG A 71 -15.82 -3.73 -0.23
CA ARG A 71 -16.81 -3.48 -1.29
C ARG A 71 -17.09 -4.74 -2.09
N ARG A 72 -16.05 -5.53 -2.36
CA ARG A 72 -16.22 -6.79 -3.09
C ARG A 72 -17.12 -7.76 -2.33
N LYS A 73 -16.92 -7.87 -1.01
CA LYS A 73 -17.75 -8.74 -0.17
C LYS A 73 -19.21 -8.32 -0.17
N ASN A 74 -19.48 -7.06 -0.45
CA ASN A 74 -20.84 -6.51 -0.50
C ASN A 74 -21.39 -6.39 -1.94
N GLY A 75 -20.61 -6.78 -2.93
CA GLY A 75 -21.04 -6.67 -4.33
C GLY A 75 -21.13 -5.24 -4.83
N LEU A 76 -20.35 -4.31 -4.24
CA LEU A 76 -20.44 -2.89 -4.52
C LEU A 76 -19.23 -2.32 -5.27
N VAL A 77 -18.39 -3.19 -5.86
CA VAL A 77 -17.21 -2.74 -6.61
C VAL A 77 -17.65 -2.03 -7.88
N GLN A 78 -17.10 -0.84 -8.10
CA GLN A 78 -17.36 -0.03 -9.29
C GLN A 78 -16.13 0.00 -10.18
N ASP A 79 -16.27 0.57 -11.39
CA ASP A 79 -15.16 0.66 -12.33
C ASP A 79 -14.02 1.51 -11.79
N SER A 80 -14.34 2.58 -11.05
CA SER A 80 -13.31 3.40 -10.40
C SER A 80 -12.50 2.62 -9.39
N ASP A 81 -13.15 1.69 -8.67
CA ASP A 81 -12.44 0.83 -7.71
C ASP A 81 -11.47 -0.10 -8.43
N LYS A 82 -11.88 -0.64 -9.56
CA LYS A 82 -11.04 -1.53 -10.36
C LYS A 82 -9.84 -0.79 -10.94
N GLU A 83 -10.05 0.45 -11.37
CA GLU A 83 -8.95 1.27 -11.89
C GLU A 83 -7.94 1.62 -10.81
N LEU A 84 -8.43 1.97 -9.63
CA LEU A 84 -7.56 2.26 -8.50
C LEU A 84 -6.75 1.02 -8.11
N LYS A 85 -7.39 -0.15 -8.15
CA LYS A 85 -6.70 -1.40 -7.86
C LYS A 85 -5.56 -1.65 -8.85
N LYS A 86 -5.80 -1.43 -10.14
CA LYS A 86 -4.76 -1.59 -11.17
C LYS A 86 -3.60 -0.63 -10.93
N GLU A 87 -3.91 0.60 -10.57
CA GLU A 87 -2.93 1.64 -10.29
C GLU A 87 -2.05 1.21 -9.12
N ASN A 88 -2.68 0.73 -8.06
CA ASN A 88 -1.96 0.27 -6.86
C ASN A 88 -1.14 -0.98 -7.15
N GLU A 89 -1.62 -1.88 -8.00
CA GLU A 89 -0.83 -3.03 -8.45
C GLU A 89 0.42 -2.58 -9.18
N ALA A 90 0.31 -1.54 -10.00
CA ALA A 90 1.47 -0.99 -10.71
C ALA A 90 2.49 -0.42 -9.71
N TYR A 91 2.03 0.25 -8.67
CA TYR A 91 2.93 0.73 -7.61
C TYR A 91 3.63 -0.43 -6.91
N LEU A 92 2.89 -1.49 -6.57
CA LEU A 92 3.49 -2.67 -5.93
C LEU A 92 4.55 -3.30 -6.82
N LEU A 93 4.28 -3.34 -8.11
CA LEU A 93 5.26 -3.89 -9.06
C LEU A 93 6.53 -3.06 -9.06
N LYS A 94 6.40 -1.72 -9.04
CA LYS A 94 7.56 -0.84 -8.94
C LYS A 94 8.31 -1.05 -7.63
N MET A 95 7.59 -1.28 -6.54
CA MET A 95 8.21 -1.58 -5.24
C MET A 95 8.99 -2.89 -5.30
N SER A 96 8.44 -3.90 -5.98
CA SER A 96 9.09 -5.21 -6.10
C SER A 96 10.40 -5.14 -6.87
N THR A 97 10.54 -4.16 -7.76
CA THR A 97 11.75 -3.98 -8.56
C THR A 97 12.70 -2.93 -7.97
N GLY A 98 12.37 -2.40 -6.80
CA GLY A 98 13.22 -1.40 -6.14
C GLY A 98 13.06 0.01 -6.63
N ARG A 99 12.09 0.28 -7.51
CA ARG A 99 11.87 1.63 -8.05
C ARG A 99 11.16 2.56 -7.08
N LEU A 100 10.43 1.98 -6.13
CA LEU A 100 9.77 2.73 -5.07
C LEU A 100 10.13 2.13 -3.73
N LEU A 101 10.34 2.99 -2.74
CA LEU A 101 10.66 2.54 -1.40
C LEU A 101 9.43 2.00 -0.69
N THR A 102 9.62 0.95 0.12
CA THR A 102 8.55 0.35 0.91
C THR A 102 8.74 0.63 2.40
N ASN A 103 9.96 0.95 2.82
CA ASN A 103 10.35 1.05 4.22
C ASN A 103 10.83 2.46 4.54
N MET A 104 10.26 3.08 5.57
CA MET A 104 10.66 4.42 6.01
C MET A 104 12.12 4.48 6.45
N GLU A 105 12.63 3.38 7.00
CA GLU A 105 14.03 3.34 7.41
C GLU A 105 14.97 3.47 6.22
N GLU A 106 14.64 2.83 5.10
CA GLU A 106 15.42 2.96 3.87
C GLU A 106 15.33 4.36 3.30
N LYS A 107 14.16 4.99 3.42
CA LYS A 107 13.99 6.36 2.97
C LYS A 107 14.90 7.31 3.74
N GLU A 108 15.05 7.11 5.05
CA GLU A 108 15.93 7.91 5.86
C GLU A 108 17.39 7.68 5.50
N LYS A 109 17.78 6.42 5.26
CA LYS A 109 19.13 6.09 4.82
C LYS A 109 19.44 6.74 3.48
N GLU A 110 18.49 6.75 2.58
CA GLU A 110 18.66 7.35 1.27
C GLU A 110 18.85 8.86 1.39
N LYS A 111 18.12 9.52 2.29
CA LYS A 111 18.31 10.94 2.55
C LYS A 111 19.71 11.22 3.08
N VAL A 112 20.21 10.37 3.96
CA VAL A 112 21.56 10.52 4.49
C VAL A 112 22.59 10.38 3.40
N LYS A 113 22.38 9.43 2.48
CA LYS A 113 23.29 9.25 1.33
C LYS A 113 23.28 10.45 0.40
N ASP A 114 22.17 11.14 0.32
CA ASP A 114 22.05 12.31 -0.54
C ASP A 114 22.69 13.57 0.05
N THR A 115 23.13 13.52 1.30
CA THR A 115 23.85 14.65 1.85
C THR A 115 25.14 14.85 1.05
N PRO A 116 25.49 16.09 0.73
CA PRO A 116 26.57 16.38 -0.22
C PRO A 116 27.90 15.82 0.20
N LYS A 117 28.27 14.86 -0.45
CA LYS A 117 29.61 14.35 -0.42
C LYS A 117 30.15 14.42 -1.78
N ASN A 118 29.65 14.53 -2.15
CA ASN A 118 29.77 14.36 -3.20
C ASN A 118 29.45 13.78 -4.10
N PHE A 119 29.32 13.76 -4.45
CA PHE A 119 28.82 13.08 -5.20
C PHE A 119 28.96 12.83 -6.14
N ALA A 120 29.58 12.64 -6.32
CA ALA A 120 29.65 12.33 -7.21
C ALA A 120 29.04 11.47 -7.80
N PHE A 121 28.67 11.34 -7.86
CA PHE A 121 28.30 10.44 -8.28
C PHE A 121 27.51 9.71 -8.65
N LYS A 122 27.37 9.61 -8.94
CA LYS A 122 26.95 8.87 -9.12
C LYS A 122 26.27 8.05 -9.26
N HIS A 123 26.43 8.17 -9.72
CA HIS A 123 26.33 7.34 -9.63
C HIS A 123 25.85 6.57 -9.64
N GLN A 124 25.60 6.66 -10.03
CA GLN A 124 25.70 5.96 -9.84
C GLN A 124 25.22 5.18 -9.70
N ASN A 125 25.28 5.46 -10.18
CA ASN A 125 25.40 4.70 -9.92
C ASN A 125 24.81 3.98 -9.89
N LYS A 126 24.62 4.09 -10.27
CA LYS A 126 24.65 3.49 -10.21
C LYS A 126 24.11 2.85 -10.25
N LYS A 127 23.99 3.17 -10.70
CA LYS A 127 24.04 2.64 -10.81
C LYS A 127 23.52 2.21 -11.02
N ARG A 128 23.44 2.58 -11.54
CA ARG A 128 23.64 2.26 -11.76
C ARG A 128 23.18 1.83 -12.13
N VAL A 129 22.78 2.19 -12.52
CA VAL A 129 22.96 1.87 -12.81
C VAL A 129 22.71 1.45 -13.32
N ASP A 130 22.50 1.56 -13.98
CA ASP A 130 22.86 1.24 -14.33
C ASP A 130 22.35 0.73 -14.99
N PHE A 131 21.94 0.75 -15.47
CA PHE A 131 22.11 0.23 -15.87
C PHE A 131 22.06 -0.25 -16.36
N LYS A 132 21.84 0.12 -16.57
CA LYS A 132 22.36 -0.32 -16.89
C LYS A 132 22.01 -0.71 -17.27
N GLY A 133 21.44 -0.66 -17.60
CA GLY A 133 21.81 -0.85 -17.71
C GLY A 133 21.41 -1.04 -18.12
N PHE A 134 21.25 -0.82 -18.16
CA PHE A 134 21.44 -0.84 -18.07
C PHE A 134 21.58 -0.61 -18.11
N ARG A 135 21.60 0.08 -18.46
CA ARG A 135 22.44 0.36 -18.14
C ARG A 135 22.61 0.38 -18.26
#